data_29d5fb5078f45783513153faac09c674
#
_entry.id   29d5fb5078f45783513153faac09c674
#
_cell.length_a   1.000
_cell.length_b   1.000
_cell.length_c   1.000
_cell.angle_alpha   90.00
_cell.angle_beta   90.00
_cell.angle_gamma   90.00
#
_symmetry.space_group_name_H-M   'P 1'
#
loop_
_entity.id
_entity.type
_entity.pdbx_description
1 polymer ?
#
loop_
_entity_poly.entity_id
_entity_poly.type
_entity_poly.pdbx_seq_one_letter_code
_entity_poly.pdbx_strand_id
1 'polypeptide(L)'
;MFFALAGLVVTLDQLIKIYIHTNFQLHESRTVINGFFDLTYVRNPGAAFGFLASAAPGFREIFFLSIPPIALLIIVGILRGVKNTDLISINSLALVFGGALGNYIDRLRFKFVIDFLDFYFIKGFEKVAWPAFN
;
A
#
# COMPACT_ATOMS: atom_id res chain seq x y z
N MET A 1 -22.20 -1.47 3.05
CA MET A 1 -21.24 -0.43 3.49
C MET A 1 -19.78 -0.90 3.37
N PHE A 2 -19.36 -2.02 4.01
CA PHE A 2 -17.98 -2.53 3.95
C PHE A 2 -17.43 -2.64 2.52
N PHE A 3 -18.07 -3.41 1.63
CA PHE A 3 -17.58 -3.60 0.26
C PHE A 3 -17.60 -2.31 -0.59
N ALA A 4 -18.53 -1.39 -0.32
CA ALA A 4 -18.55 -0.10 -1.01
C ALA A 4 -17.33 0.75 -0.63
N LEU A 5 -16.99 0.82 0.67
CA LEU A 5 -15.80 1.55 1.14
C LEU A 5 -14.50 0.86 0.69
N ALA A 6 -14.41 -0.45 0.83
CA ALA A 6 -13.25 -1.21 0.36
C ALA A 6 -13.04 -1.04 -1.16
N GLY A 7 -14.10 -1.10 -1.96
CA GLY A 7 -14.06 -0.86 -3.40
C GLY A 7 -13.61 0.56 -3.75
N LEU A 8 -14.07 1.56 -3.01
CA LEU A 8 -13.61 2.95 -3.17
C LEU A 8 -12.10 3.07 -2.88
N VAL A 9 -11.63 2.47 -1.79
CA VAL A 9 -10.19 2.47 -1.42
C VAL A 9 -9.36 1.82 -2.53
N VAL A 10 -9.74 0.63 -3.00
CA VAL A 10 -9.02 -0.05 -4.10
C VAL A 10 -9.01 0.80 -5.35
N THR A 11 -10.14 1.42 -5.70
CA THR A 11 -10.24 2.25 -6.90
C THR A 11 -9.30 3.45 -6.81
N LEU A 12 -9.32 4.18 -5.69
CA LEU A 12 -8.45 5.34 -5.49
C LEU A 12 -6.97 4.93 -5.48
N ASP A 13 -6.63 3.87 -4.75
CA ASP A 13 -5.27 3.31 -4.70
C ASP A 13 -4.75 3.01 -6.12
N GLN A 14 -5.52 2.25 -6.89
CA GLN A 14 -5.11 1.85 -8.24
C GLN A 14 -5.06 3.03 -9.23
N LEU A 15 -5.96 4.00 -9.14
CA LEU A 15 -5.92 5.21 -9.97
C LEU A 15 -4.66 6.04 -9.70
N ILE A 16 -4.33 6.26 -8.43
CA ILE A 16 -3.12 7.00 -8.04
C ILE A 16 -1.87 6.23 -8.49
N LYS A 17 -1.80 4.94 -8.25
CA LYS A 17 -0.67 4.09 -8.65
C LYS A 17 -0.45 4.06 -10.16
N ILE A 18 -1.53 3.96 -10.95
CA ILE A 18 -1.44 4.05 -12.40
C ILE A 18 -0.92 5.43 -12.82
N TYR A 19 -1.44 6.51 -12.22
CA TYR A 19 -0.96 7.86 -12.52
C TYR A 19 0.54 8.00 -12.21
N ILE A 20 1.00 7.56 -11.05
CA ILE A 20 2.43 7.59 -10.67
C ILE A 20 3.26 6.74 -11.65
N HIS A 21 2.82 5.51 -11.92
CA HIS A 21 3.55 4.58 -12.80
C HIS A 21 3.71 5.09 -14.23
N THR A 22 2.75 5.87 -14.73
CA THR A 22 2.76 6.38 -16.11
C THR A 22 3.40 7.75 -16.26
N ASN A 23 3.43 8.58 -15.19
CA ASN A 23 3.86 9.98 -15.28
C ASN A 23 5.16 10.29 -14.53
N PHE A 24 5.70 9.35 -13.78
CA PHE A 24 6.94 9.50 -13.02
C PHE A 24 8.01 8.53 -13.53
N GLN A 25 9.25 8.98 -13.57
CA GLN A 25 10.40 8.09 -13.71
C GLN A 25 10.66 7.37 -12.38
N LEU A 26 11.25 6.17 -12.44
CA LEU A 26 11.60 5.43 -11.23
C LEU A 26 12.54 6.26 -10.34
N HIS A 27 12.19 6.39 -9.07
CA HIS A 27 12.84 7.25 -8.06
C HIS A 27 12.67 8.76 -8.28
N GLU A 28 11.85 9.19 -9.23
CA GLU A 28 11.46 10.59 -9.33
C GLU A 28 10.60 10.98 -8.12
N SER A 29 10.87 12.19 -7.57
CA SER A 29 10.07 12.80 -6.52
C SER A 29 9.66 14.21 -6.93
N ARG A 30 8.40 14.56 -6.67
CA ARG A 30 7.84 15.89 -6.89
C ARG A 30 7.30 16.43 -5.57
N THR A 31 7.83 17.58 -5.15
CA THR A 31 7.45 18.19 -3.89
C THR A 31 6.01 18.71 -3.93
N VAL A 32 5.20 18.26 -2.98
CA VAL A 32 3.84 18.75 -2.74
C VAL A 32 3.83 19.76 -1.61
N ILE A 33 4.48 19.44 -0.48
CA ILE A 33 4.64 20.32 0.66
C ILE A 33 6.14 20.41 0.98
N ASN A 34 6.72 21.58 0.72
CA ASN A 34 8.15 21.77 0.93
C ASN A 34 8.55 21.52 2.39
N GLY A 35 9.60 20.71 2.57
CA GLY A 35 10.12 20.33 3.88
C GLY A 35 9.32 19.25 4.60
N PHE A 36 8.26 18.67 3.98
CA PHE A 36 7.40 17.70 4.66
C PHE A 36 6.91 16.53 3.81
N PHE A 37 6.47 16.77 2.57
CA PHE A 37 5.80 15.73 1.78
C PHE A 37 6.10 15.82 0.28
N ASP A 38 6.56 14.70 -0.28
CA ASP A 38 6.75 14.52 -1.72
C ASP A 38 5.86 13.38 -2.23
N LEU A 39 5.43 13.48 -3.49
CA LEU A 39 5.00 12.34 -4.26
C LEU A 39 6.22 11.72 -4.93
N THR A 40 6.43 10.43 -4.75
CA THR A 40 7.57 9.70 -5.30
C THR A 40 7.13 8.45 -6.06
N TYR A 41 8.02 7.87 -6.85
CA TYR A 41 7.80 6.57 -7.46
C TYR A 41 8.86 5.58 -7.00
N VAL A 42 8.46 4.69 -6.11
CA VAL A 42 9.31 3.60 -5.60
C VAL A 42 8.66 2.26 -5.89
N ARG A 43 9.46 1.28 -6.32
CA ARG A 43 9.03 -0.12 -6.50
C ARG A 43 9.45 -0.92 -5.29
N ASN A 44 8.48 -1.40 -4.53
CA ASN A 44 8.71 -2.20 -3.34
C ASN A 44 8.48 -3.69 -3.63
N PRO A 45 9.54 -4.48 -3.79
CA PRO A 45 9.42 -5.92 -4.04
C PRO A 45 9.18 -6.74 -2.77
N GLY A 46 9.28 -6.12 -1.59
CA GLY A 46 9.08 -6.76 -0.28
C GLY A 46 7.78 -6.34 0.41
N ALA A 47 7.81 -6.33 1.73
CA ALA A 47 6.76 -5.73 2.56
C ALA A 47 7.23 -4.37 3.11
N ALA A 48 6.42 -3.81 4.04
CA ALA A 48 6.77 -2.58 4.72
C ALA A 48 8.19 -2.64 5.29
N PHE A 49 8.90 -1.52 5.23
CA PHE A 49 10.31 -1.39 5.67
C PHE A 49 11.31 -2.33 4.97
N GLY A 50 10.97 -2.81 3.76
CA GLY A 50 11.85 -3.70 3.00
C GLY A 50 11.92 -5.14 3.53
N PHE A 51 10.97 -5.56 4.39
CA PHE A 51 10.93 -6.93 4.89
C PHE A 51 10.88 -7.92 3.72
N LEU A 52 11.77 -8.91 3.74
CA LEU A 52 12.00 -9.89 2.67
C LEU A 52 12.48 -9.29 1.33
N ALA A 53 12.86 -8.01 1.24
CA ALA A 53 13.38 -7.44 -0.01
C ALA A 53 14.64 -8.17 -0.51
N SER A 54 15.47 -8.67 0.41
CA SER A 54 16.70 -9.45 0.14
C SER A 54 16.48 -10.96 0.00
N ALA A 55 15.26 -11.46 0.23
CA ALA A 55 14.97 -12.89 0.10
C ALA A 55 15.03 -13.35 -1.36
N ALA A 56 15.27 -14.65 -1.58
CA ALA A 56 15.29 -15.24 -2.90
C ALA A 56 14.00 -14.91 -3.69
N PRO A 57 14.10 -14.49 -4.97
CA PRO A 57 12.93 -14.01 -5.74
C PRO A 57 11.77 -15.00 -5.76
N GLY A 58 12.03 -16.30 -5.93
CA GLY A 58 10.99 -17.33 -5.94
C GLY A 58 10.26 -17.48 -4.61
N PHE A 59 10.98 -17.44 -3.48
CA PHE A 59 10.37 -17.48 -2.15
C PHE A 59 9.51 -16.24 -1.92
N ARG A 60 10.04 -15.07 -2.26
CA ARG A 60 9.34 -13.80 -2.11
C ARG A 60 8.04 -13.76 -2.94
N GLU A 61 8.10 -14.23 -4.18
CA GLU A 61 6.93 -14.29 -5.05
C GLU A 61 5.84 -15.19 -4.45
N ILE A 62 6.18 -16.42 -4.05
CA ILE A 62 5.23 -17.36 -3.42
C ILE A 62 4.66 -16.74 -2.15
N PHE A 63 5.49 -16.17 -1.28
CA PHE A 63 5.05 -15.56 -0.02
C PHE A 63 4.04 -14.43 -0.26
N PHE A 64 4.38 -13.46 -1.12
CA PHE A 64 3.52 -12.30 -1.36
C PHE A 64 2.32 -12.57 -2.26
N LEU A 65 2.26 -13.70 -2.94
CA LEU A 65 1.05 -14.16 -3.63
C LEU A 65 0.14 -15.02 -2.76
N SER A 66 0.67 -15.68 -1.73
CA SER A 66 -0.10 -16.60 -0.87
C SER A 66 -0.65 -15.92 0.39
N ILE A 67 0.15 -15.08 1.05
CA ILE A 67 -0.23 -14.49 2.34
C ILE A 67 -1.38 -13.46 2.23
N PRO A 68 -1.39 -12.51 1.26
CA PRO A 68 -2.46 -11.53 1.18
C PRO A 68 -3.86 -12.15 1.00
N PRO A 69 -4.10 -13.14 0.13
CA PRO A 69 -5.41 -13.80 0.04
C PRO A 69 -5.87 -14.41 1.37
N ILE A 70 -4.95 -15.03 2.14
CA ILE A 70 -5.25 -15.59 3.46
C ILE A 70 -5.65 -14.46 4.42
N ALA A 71 -4.91 -13.36 4.45
CA ALA A 71 -5.23 -12.20 5.27
C ALA A 71 -6.60 -11.60 4.90
N LEU A 72 -6.91 -11.48 3.60
CA LEU A 72 -8.21 -11.00 3.13
C LEU A 72 -9.37 -11.91 3.60
N LEU A 73 -9.18 -13.24 3.55
CA LEU A 73 -10.16 -14.20 4.07
C LEU A 73 -10.35 -14.08 5.58
N ILE A 74 -9.28 -13.86 6.34
CA ILE A 74 -9.33 -13.63 7.78
C ILE A 74 -10.14 -12.36 8.09
N ILE A 75 -9.90 -11.25 7.35
CA ILE A 75 -10.64 -10.00 7.52
C ILE A 75 -12.15 -10.24 7.28
N VAL A 76 -12.52 -10.97 6.23
CA VAL A 76 -13.93 -11.32 5.97
C VAL A 76 -14.50 -12.21 7.08
N GLY A 77 -13.69 -13.13 7.62
CA GLY A 77 -14.07 -13.95 8.78
C GLY A 77 -14.36 -13.10 10.02
N ILE A 78 -13.48 -12.17 10.34
CA ILE A 78 -13.66 -11.23 11.46
C ILE A 78 -14.92 -10.37 11.26
N LEU A 79 -15.13 -9.85 10.04
CA LEU A 79 -16.28 -9.03 9.71
C LEU A 79 -17.62 -9.73 10.02
N ARG A 80 -17.71 -11.05 9.84
CA ARG A 80 -18.94 -11.82 10.15
C ARG A 80 -19.29 -11.83 11.63
N GLY A 81 -18.30 -11.61 12.54
CA GLY A 81 -18.50 -11.50 13.97
C GLY A 81 -18.78 -10.07 14.47
N VAL A 82 -18.59 -9.07 13.62
CA VAL A 82 -18.79 -7.65 13.97
C VAL A 82 -20.28 -7.31 13.91
N LYS A 83 -20.78 -6.62 14.96
CA LYS A 83 -22.16 -6.14 14.98
C LYS A 83 -22.38 -5.08 13.88
N ASN A 84 -23.52 -5.13 13.21
CA ASN A 84 -23.86 -4.16 12.16
C ASN A 84 -23.90 -2.69 12.62
N THR A 85 -24.03 -2.46 13.91
CA THR A 85 -24.00 -1.13 14.56
C THR A 85 -22.59 -0.63 14.87
N ASP A 86 -21.58 -1.49 14.82
CA ASP A 86 -20.19 -1.12 15.06
C ASP A 86 -19.53 -0.59 13.76
N LEU A 87 -19.89 0.65 13.44
CA LEU A 87 -19.42 1.31 12.22
C LEU A 87 -17.91 1.56 12.22
N ILE A 88 -17.30 1.72 13.39
CA ILE A 88 -15.85 1.95 13.51
C ILE A 88 -15.11 0.70 13.05
N SER A 89 -15.44 -0.46 13.63
CA SER A 89 -14.80 -1.73 13.26
C SER A 89 -15.05 -2.08 11.79
N ILE A 90 -16.28 -1.91 11.29
CA ILE A 90 -16.61 -2.18 9.89
C ILE A 90 -15.80 -1.31 8.93
N ASN A 91 -15.70 0.00 9.19
CA ASN A 91 -14.95 0.92 8.34
C ASN A 91 -13.44 0.67 8.42
N SER A 92 -12.90 0.41 9.63
CA SER A 92 -11.49 0.07 9.79
C SER A 92 -11.10 -1.19 9.02
N LEU A 93 -11.92 -2.25 9.12
CA LEU A 93 -11.71 -3.48 8.36
C LEU A 93 -11.81 -3.23 6.84
N ALA A 94 -12.74 -2.36 6.39
CA ALA A 94 -12.87 -2.02 4.98
C ALA A 94 -11.64 -1.28 4.44
N LEU A 95 -11.07 -0.35 5.21
CA LEU A 95 -9.85 0.38 4.84
C LEU A 95 -8.66 -0.58 4.73
N VAL A 96 -8.46 -1.46 5.74
CA VAL A 96 -7.37 -2.45 5.73
C VAL A 96 -7.55 -3.44 4.58
N PHE A 97 -8.77 -3.93 4.36
CA PHE A 97 -9.08 -4.84 3.26
C PHE A 97 -8.79 -4.20 1.90
N GLY A 98 -9.26 -2.96 1.68
CA GLY A 98 -9.06 -2.23 0.44
C GLY A 98 -7.58 -1.99 0.15
N GLY A 99 -6.80 -1.52 1.13
CA GLY A 99 -5.35 -1.32 0.99
C GLY A 99 -4.59 -2.63 0.73
N ALA A 100 -4.92 -3.70 1.47
CA ALA A 100 -4.31 -5.01 1.24
C ALA A 100 -4.62 -5.56 -0.15
N LEU A 101 -5.87 -5.41 -0.62
CA LEU A 101 -6.29 -5.84 -1.95
C LEU A 101 -5.62 -5.01 -3.05
N GLY A 102 -5.48 -3.69 -2.89
CA GLY A 102 -4.76 -2.82 -3.82
C GLY A 102 -3.30 -3.25 -3.99
N ASN A 103 -2.60 -3.48 -2.88
CA ASN A 103 -1.24 -3.99 -2.87
C ASN A 103 -1.09 -5.41 -3.45
N TYR A 104 -2.11 -6.23 -3.30
CA TYR A 104 -2.15 -7.56 -3.91
C TYR A 104 -2.31 -7.48 -5.43
N ILE A 105 -3.17 -6.59 -5.93
CA ILE A 105 -3.34 -6.32 -7.37
C ILE A 105 -2.01 -5.90 -8.00
N ASP A 106 -1.26 -5.00 -7.36
CA ASP A 106 0.06 -4.59 -7.84
C ASP A 106 1.01 -5.79 -7.98
N ARG A 107 1.06 -6.66 -6.98
CA ARG A 107 1.93 -7.85 -7.01
C ARG A 107 1.55 -8.86 -8.08
N LEU A 108 0.26 -9.04 -8.36
CA LEU A 108 -0.20 -9.88 -9.46
C LEU A 108 0.22 -9.31 -10.82
N ARG A 109 0.18 -7.98 -10.98
CA ARG A 109 0.46 -7.30 -12.25
C ARG A 109 1.95 -7.05 -12.47
N PHE A 110 2.65 -6.59 -11.46
CA PHE A 110 3.99 -6.02 -11.57
C PHE A 110 5.08 -6.78 -10.79
N LYS A 111 4.70 -7.68 -9.87
CA LYS A 111 5.59 -8.38 -8.90
C LYS A 111 6.23 -7.46 -7.85
N PHE A 112 5.80 -6.21 -7.76
CA PHE A 112 6.16 -5.23 -6.74
C PHE A 112 4.95 -4.36 -6.41
N VAL A 113 5.01 -3.63 -5.30
CA VAL A 113 4.03 -2.62 -4.93
C VAL A 113 4.58 -1.25 -5.34
N ILE A 114 3.69 -0.37 -5.82
CA ILE A 114 4.00 1.02 -6.11
C ILE A 114 3.81 1.82 -4.83
N ASP A 115 4.92 2.31 -4.26
CA ASP A 115 4.92 3.22 -3.12
C ASP A 115 5.12 4.65 -3.62
N PHE A 116 4.29 5.59 -3.14
CA PHE A 116 4.25 6.95 -3.69
C PHE A 116 4.16 8.07 -2.65
N LEU A 117 3.92 7.78 -1.38
CA LEU A 117 3.88 8.75 -0.29
C LEU A 117 5.26 8.80 0.38
N ASP A 118 5.95 9.94 0.28
CA ASP A 118 7.24 10.17 0.92
C ASP A 118 7.14 11.32 1.91
N PHE A 119 7.02 10.98 3.20
CA PHE A 119 7.02 11.95 4.29
C PHE A 119 8.43 12.11 4.85
N TYR A 120 8.85 13.36 5.06
CA TYR A 120 10.17 13.67 5.55
C TYR A 120 10.17 14.96 6.39
N PHE A 121 11.25 15.17 7.10
CA PHE A 121 11.54 16.45 7.75
C PHE A 121 13.00 16.84 7.51
N ILE A 122 13.26 18.15 7.57
CA ILE A 122 14.61 18.69 7.40
C ILE A 122 15.24 18.87 8.78
N LYS A 123 16.38 18.21 9.01
CA LYS A 123 17.18 18.36 10.22
C LYS A 123 18.55 18.97 9.84
N GLY A 124 18.69 20.27 10.08
CA GLY A 124 19.86 21.00 9.60
C GLY A 124 19.88 21.06 8.07
N PHE A 125 20.85 20.42 7.43
CA PHE A 125 20.97 20.31 5.98
C PHE A 125 20.58 18.94 5.42
N GLU A 126 20.11 18.01 6.26
CA GLU A 126 19.80 16.64 5.86
C GLU A 126 18.29 16.42 5.77
N LYS A 127 17.86 15.73 4.71
CA LYS A 127 16.51 15.19 4.56
C LYS A 127 16.44 13.85 5.32
N VAL A 128 15.61 13.80 6.37
CA VAL A 128 15.30 12.57 7.09
C VAL A 128 13.91 12.11 6.67
N ALA A 129 13.83 11.03 5.91
CA ALA A 129 12.58 10.52 5.36
C ALA A 129 12.22 9.16 5.98
N TRP A 130 10.91 8.90 6.12
CA TRP A 130 10.43 7.53 6.27
C TRP A 130 10.54 6.79 4.95
N PRO A 131 10.64 5.44 4.96
CA PRO A 131 10.47 4.69 3.72
C PRO A 131 9.14 5.05 3.06
N ALA A 132 9.17 5.26 1.73
CA ALA A 132 7.96 5.55 0.99
C ALA A 132 6.93 4.42 1.14
N PHE A 133 5.65 4.76 1.10
CA PHE A 133 4.53 3.82 1.24
C PHE A 133 3.32 4.26 0.37
N ASN A 134 2.22 3.52 0.47
CA ASN A 134 0.97 3.80 -0.25
C ASN A 134 -0.26 3.74 0.66
#